data_6a641bb6a3a39b775acf9e477fe45a71
#
_entry.id   6a641bb6a3a39b775acf9e477fe45a71
#
_cell.length_a   1.000
_cell.length_b   1.000
_cell.length_c   1.000
_cell.angle_alpha   90.00
_cell.angle_beta   90.00
_cell.angle_gamma   90.00
#
_symmetry.space_group_name_H-M   'P 1'
#
loop_
_entity.id
_entity.type
_entity.pdbx_description
1 polymer ?
#
loop_
_entity_poly.entity_id
_entity_poly.type
_entity_poly.pdbx_seq_one_letter_code
_entity_poly.pdbx_strand_id
1 'polypeptide(L)'
;MARFIGRMQNSPSVQKLLAAPPETNLLALSDNEIIDDFRTRSGTVFHPCGTCRMGPDRRHSVVDSQLRVHGVGKLRVADAAIFPNITSANTNAPTIAVAHKAASLILQH
;
A
#
# COMPACT_ATOMS: atom_id res chain seq x y z
N MET A 1 15.27 -2.16 -4.48
CA MET A 1 14.62 -0.94 -5.03
C MET A 1 15.60 0.22 -5.15
N ALA A 2 16.27 0.72 -4.08
CA ALA A 2 17.17 1.88 -4.13
C ALA A 2 18.28 1.77 -5.22
N ARG A 3 18.98 0.64 -5.30
CA ARG A 3 19.99 0.41 -6.35
C ARG A 3 19.42 0.46 -7.78
N PHE A 4 18.17 0.04 -7.99
CA PHE A 4 17.50 0.16 -9.28
C PHE A 4 17.22 1.64 -9.61
N ILE A 5 16.70 2.41 -8.66
CA ILE A 5 16.46 3.85 -8.82
C ILE A 5 17.79 4.57 -9.12
N GLY A 6 18.85 4.23 -8.40
CA GLY A 6 20.18 4.80 -8.65
C GLY A 6 20.69 4.53 -10.06
N ARG A 7 20.53 3.30 -10.58
CA ARG A 7 20.89 2.98 -11.99
C ARG A 7 20.05 3.77 -12.98
N MET A 8 18.74 3.89 -12.74
CA MET A 8 17.83 4.66 -13.58
C MET A 8 18.23 6.14 -13.62
N GLN A 9 18.45 6.75 -12.47
CA GLN A 9 18.87 8.15 -12.35
C GLN A 9 20.19 8.44 -13.06
N ASN A 10 21.13 7.50 -13.07
CA ASN A 10 22.44 7.64 -13.71
C ASN A 10 22.44 7.23 -15.20
N SER A 11 21.31 6.81 -15.77
CA SER A 11 21.26 6.49 -17.20
C SER A 11 21.36 7.76 -18.07
N PRO A 12 22.07 7.73 -19.21
CA PRO A 12 22.24 8.91 -20.06
C PRO A 12 20.93 9.54 -20.53
N SER A 13 19.89 8.72 -20.71
CA SER A 13 18.58 9.19 -21.17
C SER A 13 17.85 9.97 -20.06
N VAL A 14 17.91 9.50 -18.82
CA VAL A 14 17.28 10.18 -17.67
C VAL A 14 18.06 11.42 -17.29
N GLN A 15 19.39 11.37 -17.32
CA GLN A 15 20.25 12.53 -17.02
C GLN A 15 19.92 13.76 -17.91
N LYS A 16 19.54 13.54 -19.16
CA LYS A 16 19.13 14.62 -20.07
C LYS A 16 17.80 15.29 -19.70
N LEU A 17 16.98 14.61 -18.90
CA LEU A 17 15.66 15.10 -18.46
C LEU A 17 15.69 15.77 -17.09
N LEU A 18 16.77 15.60 -16.33
CA LEU A 18 16.89 16.19 -15.00
C LEU A 18 17.32 17.64 -15.10
N ALA A 19 16.58 18.52 -14.41
CA ALA A 19 16.94 19.95 -14.30
C ALA A 19 18.18 20.16 -13.41
N ALA A 20 18.45 19.23 -12.49
CA ALA A 20 19.64 19.23 -11.62
C ALA A 20 20.02 17.76 -11.30
N PRO A 21 21.29 17.50 -10.95
CA PRO A 21 21.69 16.18 -10.50
C PRO A 21 20.89 15.75 -9.25
N PRO A 22 20.65 14.43 -9.06
CA PRO A 22 20.01 13.94 -7.85
C PRO A 22 20.78 14.35 -6.59
N GLU A 23 20.09 14.79 -5.55
CA GLU A 23 20.68 15.18 -4.27
C GLU A 23 21.50 14.06 -3.63
N THR A 24 21.11 12.80 -3.86
CA THR A 24 21.80 11.63 -3.32
C THR A 24 22.15 10.66 -4.43
N ASN A 25 23.43 10.33 -4.53
CA ASN A 25 23.90 9.25 -5.41
C ASN A 25 23.72 7.88 -4.71
N LEU A 26 22.55 7.26 -4.91
CA LEU A 26 22.20 5.98 -4.30
C LEU A 26 23.14 4.81 -4.67
N LEU A 27 23.92 4.92 -5.75
CA LEU A 27 24.89 3.90 -6.14
C LEU A 27 26.18 3.96 -5.32
N ALA A 28 26.52 5.14 -4.79
CA ALA A 28 27.73 5.34 -3.99
C ALA A 28 27.55 4.95 -2.51
N LEU A 29 26.29 4.82 -2.04
CA LEU A 29 25.98 4.49 -0.65
C LEU A 29 26.17 3.01 -0.34
N SER A 30 26.66 2.68 0.86
CA SER A 30 26.55 1.36 1.47
C SER A 30 25.09 0.98 1.77
N ASP A 31 24.83 -0.28 2.09
CA ASP A 31 23.47 -0.72 2.42
C ASP A 31 22.94 -0.08 3.72
N ASN A 32 23.82 0.16 4.71
CA ASN A 32 23.43 0.86 5.93
C ASN A 32 23.07 2.32 5.66
N GLU A 33 23.86 3.03 4.86
CA GLU A 33 23.57 4.41 4.45
C GLU A 33 22.27 4.50 3.65
N ILE A 34 21.97 3.51 2.79
CA ILE A 34 20.67 3.43 2.08
C ILE A 34 19.50 3.26 3.07
N ILE A 35 19.67 2.43 4.12
CA ILE A 35 18.66 2.23 5.14
C ILE A 35 18.44 3.53 5.93
N ASP A 36 19.50 4.23 6.29
CA ASP A 36 19.40 5.49 7.04
C ASP A 36 18.81 6.62 6.19
N ASP A 37 19.19 6.71 4.92
CA ASP A 37 18.59 7.61 3.95
C ASP A 37 17.07 7.34 3.80
N PHE A 38 16.68 6.07 3.69
CA PHE A 38 15.28 5.66 3.63
C PHE A 38 14.52 6.09 4.91
N ARG A 39 15.08 5.84 6.10
CA ARG A 39 14.46 6.24 7.37
C ARG A 39 14.27 7.75 7.49
N THR A 40 15.22 8.52 6.98
CA THR A 40 15.21 9.99 7.10
C THR A 40 14.26 10.64 6.09
N ARG A 41 14.20 10.10 4.86
CA ARG A 41 13.46 10.72 3.75
C ARG A 41 12.15 10.03 3.40
N SER A 42 11.83 8.87 4.02
CA SER A 42 10.55 8.20 3.76
C SER A 42 9.39 8.99 4.34
N GLY A 43 8.29 8.96 3.62
CA GLY A 43 7.02 9.53 4.06
C GLY A 43 5.85 8.64 3.69
N THR A 44 4.69 8.97 4.24
CA THR A 44 3.45 8.29 3.85
C THR A 44 3.02 8.73 2.46
N VAL A 45 2.48 7.81 1.68
CA VAL A 45 1.79 8.10 0.42
C VAL A 45 0.26 8.09 0.59
N PHE A 46 -0.19 8.17 1.83
CA PHE A 46 -1.62 8.26 2.21
C PHE A 46 -2.47 7.09 1.70
N HIS A 47 -1.92 5.88 1.75
CA HIS A 47 -2.64 4.64 1.44
C HIS A 47 -2.79 3.73 2.67
N PRO A 48 -3.41 4.21 3.79
CA PRO A 48 -3.64 3.37 4.96
C PRO A 48 -4.61 2.24 4.61
N CYS A 49 -4.29 1.02 5.04
CA CYS A 49 -5.13 -0.15 4.84
C CYS A 49 -4.93 -1.17 5.96
N GLY A 50 -5.82 -2.17 6.05
CA GLY A 50 -5.66 -3.30 6.94
C GLY A 50 -6.06 -3.08 8.41
N THR A 51 -6.61 -1.92 8.78
CA THR A 51 -7.05 -1.62 10.16
C THR A 51 -8.30 -2.41 10.57
N CYS A 52 -9.11 -2.87 9.61
CA CYS A 52 -10.25 -3.76 9.80
C CYS A 52 -10.07 -5.04 8.96
N ARG A 53 -8.86 -5.61 8.97
CA ARG A 53 -8.46 -6.68 8.05
C ARG A 53 -9.47 -7.82 8.00
N MET A 54 -9.70 -8.33 6.79
CA MET A 54 -10.56 -9.46 6.53
C MET A 54 -9.86 -10.80 6.86
N GLY A 55 -10.61 -11.73 7.41
CA GLY A 55 -10.13 -13.10 7.66
C GLY A 55 -11.17 -13.97 8.36
N PRO A 56 -10.93 -15.28 8.43
CA PRO A 56 -11.86 -16.24 9.03
C PRO A 56 -11.84 -16.25 10.56
N ASP A 57 -10.76 -15.82 11.18
CA ASP A 57 -10.57 -15.91 12.63
C ASP A 57 -10.74 -14.53 13.28
N ARG A 58 -11.78 -14.38 14.09
CA ARG A 58 -12.10 -13.16 14.86
C ARG A 58 -10.98 -12.69 15.80
N ARG A 59 -10.02 -13.53 16.16
CA ARG A 59 -8.87 -13.13 16.99
C ARG A 59 -7.81 -12.39 16.19
N HIS A 60 -7.81 -12.56 14.87
CA HIS A 60 -6.79 -12.02 13.96
C HIS A 60 -7.39 -11.19 12.81
N SER A 61 -8.72 -11.04 12.79
CA SER A 61 -9.44 -10.27 11.77
C SER A 61 -10.63 -9.53 12.37
N VAL A 62 -11.05 -8.46 11.71
CA VAL A 62 -12.20 -7.64 12.12
C VAL A 62 -13.45 -8.00 11.35
N VAL A 63 -13.31 -8.34 10.07
CA VAL A 63 -14.45 -8.72 9.21
C VAL A 63 -14.24 -10.10 8.57
N ASP A 64 -15.36 -10.76 8.25
CA ASP A 64 -15.40 -12.01 7.51
C ASP A 64 -15.37 -11.77 5.98
N SER A 65 -15.41 -12.86 5.18
CA SER A 65 -15.46 -12.80 3.71
C SER A 65 -16.73 -12.16 3.14
N GLN A 66 -17.75 -11.93 3.96
CA GLN A 66 -18.99 -11.20 3.63
C GLN A 66 -18.91 -9.75 4.10
N LEU A 67 -17.71 -9.28 4.52
CA LEU A 67 -17.45 -7.95 5.05
C LEU A 67 -18.16 -7.62 6.37
N ARG A 68 -18.74 -8.62 7.04
CA ARG A 68 -19.46 -8.45 8.31
C ARG A 68 -18.47 -8.40 9.45
N VAL A 69 -18.67 -7.47 10.38
CA VAL A 69 -17.84 -7.35 11.58
C VAL A 69 -18.09 -8.54 12.51
N HIS A 70 -17.03 -9.22 12.89
CA HIS A 70 -17.12 -10.36 13.80
C HIS A 70 -17.71 -9.95 15.15
N GLY A 71 -18.80 -10.63 15.56
CA GLY A 71 -19.44 -10.42 16.84
C GLY A 71 -20.36 -9.19 16.91
N VAL A 72 -20.55 -8.44 15.82
CA VAL A 72 -21.47 -7.30 15.76
C VAL A 72 -22.49 -7.53 14.64
N GLY A 73 -23.77 -7.58 15.01
CA GLY A 73 -24.85 -7.76 14.04
C GLY A 73 -25.08 -6.51 13.15
N LYS A 74 -25.42 -6.73 11.88
CA LYS A 74 -25.82 -5.69 10.93
C LYS A 74 -24.77 -4.60 10.64
N LEU A 75 -23.50 -4.88 10.89
CA LEU A 75 -22.38 -3.97 10.59
C LEU A 75 -21.41 -4.59 9.58
N ARG A 76 -21.04 -3.83 8.57
CA ARG A 76 -20.02 -4.18 7.56
C ARG A 76 -19.01 -3.06 7.40
N VAL A 77 -17.81 -3.43 6.95
CA VAL A 77 -16.77 -2.49 6.51
C VAL A 77 -16.44 -2.78 5.04
N ALA A 78 -16.40 -1.74 4.20
CA ALA A 78 -16.26 -1.88 2.76
C ALA A 78 -15.32 -0.80 2.16
N ASP A 79 -14.12 -0.71 2.69
CA ASP A 79 -13.06 0.18 2.22
C ASP A 79 -11.69 -0.51 2.27
N ALA A 80 -10.60 0.23 2.06
CA ALA A 80 -9.24 -0.30 2.11
C ALA A 80 -8.85 -0.88 3.49
N ALA A 81 -9.57 -0.54 4.56
CA ALA A 81 -9.29 -1.08 5.90
C ALA A 81 -9.43 -2.61 5.97
N ILE A 82 -10.25 -3.22 5.09
CA ILE A 82 -10.44 -4.67 5.08
C ILE A 82 -9.28 -5.46 4.46
N PHE A 83 -8.34 -4.83 3.76
CA PHE A 83 -7.27 -5.56 3.09
C PHE A 83 -6.43 -6.34 4.10
N PRO A 84 -6.25 -7.67 3.92
CA PRO A 84 -5.40 -8.46 4.81
C PRO A 84 -3.92 -8.13 4.67
N ASN A 85 -3.51 -7.66 3.49
CA ASN A 85 -2.17 -7.16 3.19
C ASN A 85 -2.26 -5.94 2.28
N ILE A 86 -1.23 -5.10 2.28
CA ILE A 86 -1.13 -4.00 1.33
C ILE A 86 -1.02 -4.55 -0.10
N THR A 87 -1.73 -3.95 -1.02
CA THR A 87 -1.65 -4.30 -2.44
C THR A 87 -0.30 -3.88 -3.04
N SER A 88 0.16 -4.56 -4.08
CA SER A 88 1.44 -4.26 -4.75
C SER A 88 1.40 -2.99 -5.62
N ALA A 89 0.24 -2.34 -5.72
CA ALA A 89 0.02 -1.11 -6.47
C ALA A 89 -0.85 -0.14 -5.65
N ASN A 90 -1.19 1.00 -6.24
CA ASN A 90 -2.08 1.99 -5.64
C ASN A 90 -3.40 1.34 -5.15
N THR A 91 -3.86 1.73 -3.97
CA THR A 91 -5.03 1.14 -3.30
C THR A 91 -6.38 1.55 -3.88
N ASN A 92 -6.45 2.55 -4.77
CA ASN A 92 -7.72 3.09 -5.29
C ASN A 92 -8.51 2.04 -6.08
N ALA A 93 -7.92 1.44 -7.10
CA ALA A 93 -8.62 0.46 -7.94
C ALA A 93 -9.11 -0.77 -7.13
N PRO A 94 -8.30 -1.42 -6.28
CA PRO A 94 -8.79 -2.51 -5.44
C PRO A 94 -9.86 -2.05 -4.44
N THR A 95 -9.83 -0.81 -3.93
CA THR A 95 -10.89 -0.29 -3.05
C THR A 95 -12.22 -0.15 -3.79
N ILE A 96 -12.20 0.35 -5.04
CA ILE A 96 -13.39 0.41 -5.90
C ILE A 96 -13.95 -0.99 -6.15
N ALA A 97 -13.09 -1.97 -6.42
CA ALA A 97 -13.52 -3.37 -6.63
C ALA A 97 -14.17 -3.96 -5.36
N VAL A 98 -13.60 -3.69 -4.17
CA VAL A 98 -14.20 -4.05 -2.89
C VAL A 98 -15.56 -3.40 -2.71
N ALA A 99 -15.69 -2.10 -2.96
CA ALA A 99 -16.95 -1.38 -2.81
C ALA A 99 -18.05 -1.93 -3.74
N HIS A 100 -17.70 -2.24 -5.00
CA HIS A 100 -18.61 -2.86 -5.95
C HIS A 100 -19.07 -4.26 -5.46
N LYS A 101 -18.14 -5.08 -4.97
CA LYS A 101 -18.50 -6.39 -4.40
C LYS A 101 -19.35 -6.25 -3.14
N ALA A 102 -19.04 -5.27 -2.28
CA ALA A 102 -19.81 -4.99 -1.07
C ALA A 102 -21.28 -4.62 -1.39
N ALA A 103 -21.50 -3.78 -2.39
CA ALA A 103 -22.86 -3.45 -2.85
C ALA A 103 -23.64 -4.71 -3.25
N SER A 104 -23.02 -5.61 -4.02
CA SER A 104 -23.63 -6.89 -4.40
C SER A 104 -23.99 -7.76 -3.18
N LEU A 105 -23.07 -7.84 -2.19
CA LEU A 105 -23.30 -8.61 -0.96
C LEU A 105 -24.38 -8.02 -0.05
N ILE A 106 -24.56 -6.70 -0.07
CA ILE A 106 -25.61 -6.00 0.70
C ILE A 106 -26.98 -6.21 0.07
N LEU A 107 -27.05 -6.14 -1.26
CA LEU A 107 -28.32 -6.29 -1.99
C LEU A 107 -28.86 -7.73 -2.02
N GLN A 108 -28.04 -8.74 -1.70
CA GLN A 108 -28.44 -10.15 -1.61
C GLN A 108 -29.05 -10.53 -0.25
N HIS A 109 -29.09 -9.59 0.70
CA HIS A 109 -29.62 -9.73 2.06
C HIS A 109 -30.58 -8.59 2.41
#